data_edc76c76408994501ea10e12647f2a7b
#
_entry.id   edc76c76408994501ea10e12647f2a7b
#
_cell.length_a   1.000
_cell.length_b   1.000
_cell.length_c   1.000
_cell.angle_alpha   90.00
_cell.angle_beta   90.00
_cell.angle_gamma   90.00
#
_symmetry.space_group_name_H-M   'P 1'
#
loop_
_entity.id
_entity.type
_entity.pdbx_description
1 polymer ?
#
loop_
_entity_poly.entity_id
_entity_poly.type
_entity_poly.pdbx_seq_one_letter_code
_entity_poly.pdbx_strand_id
1 'polypeptide(L)'
;MKIIFSPSKEMREENIFENKKIEFTEPKFKDKTNILIGILKEKSLSEIENIMKLKGELLNKTYKDIQDYDKLKSIPAISMYYGVSFKELKLEDYSEKSLEYLENNLLILSALYGVLLAFDLLKKYRLDMTMSIIDKGLYNFWKKDINDYISNILSKDEVLLNLASGEFSKLIDNKKISMINIDFKEEKDGAYKSVSTYSKKARGQFLNYLIKNQIANLEDIKKIKLDGYSLNKDLSDEKSLIFTRKNS
;
A
#
# COMPACT_ATOMS: atom_id res chain seq x y z
N MET A 1 -5.62 8.52 -13.39
CA MET A 1 -6.07 7.28 -12.70
C MET A 1 -5.25 7.11 -11.43
N LYS A 2 -5.86 7.13 -10.25
CA LYS A 2 -5.15 6.89 -8.99
C LYS A 2 -5.11 5.39 -8.67
N ILE A 3 -4.08 4.98 -7.95
CA ILE A 3 -3.83 3.56 -7.62
C ILE A 3 -3.65 3.46 -6.12
N ILE A 4 -4.45 2.64 -5.42
CA ILE A 4 -4.18 2.31 -4.02
C ILE A 4 -3.37 1.03 -3.89
N PHE A 5 -2.43 1.04 -2.96
CA PHE A 5 -1.52 -0.06 -2.68
C PHE A 5 -1.42 -0.32 -1.17
N SER A 6 -1.17 -1.56 -0.78
CA SER A 6 -0.95 -1.90 0.63
C SER A 6 0.45 -1.55 1.07
N PRO A 7 0.66 -1.19 2.35
CA PRO A 7 1.99 -1.01 2.92
C PRO A 7 2.70 -2.37 3.08
N SER A 8 3.89 -2.34 3.61
CA SER A 8 4.64 -3.55 4.00
C SER A 8 5.04 -3.51 5.47
N LYS A 9 5.01 -4.68 6.13
CA LYS A 9 5.58 -4.85 7.48
C LYS A 9 7.12 -4.83 7.47
N GLU A 10 7.71 -5.28 6.36
CA GLU A 10 9.15 -5.21 6.14
C GLU A 10 9.49 -3.82 5.63
N MET A 11 10.39 -3.15 6.32
CA MET A 11 10.84 -1.79 6.03
C MET A 11 12.36 -1.72 6.06
N ARG A 12 12.96 -0.91 5.19
CA ARG A 12 14.39 -0.60 5.17
C ARG A 12 14.64 0.88 5.46
N GLU A 13 15.82 1.21 5.97
CA GLU A 13 16.18 2.59 6.31
C GLU A 13 17.17 3.19 5.28
N GLU A 14 17.01 2.80 4.02
CA GLU A 14 17.81 3.26 2.89
C GLU A 14 16.97 4.16 1.99
N ASN A 15 17.44 5.37 1.74
CA ASN A 15 16.83 6.27 0.77
C ASN A 15 17.53 6.11 -0.59
N ILE A 16 16.92 5.37 -1.51
CA ILE A 16 17.48 5.13 -2.85
C ILE A 16 17.38 6.35 -3.77
N PHE A 17 16.73 7.42 -3.34
CA PHE A 17 16.57 8.67 -4.11
C PHE A 17 17.42 9.83 -3.56
N GLU A 18 18.37 9.55 -2.66
CA GLU A 18 19.19 10.59 -2.01
C GLU A 18 19.92 11.51 -3.01
N ASN A 19 20.32 10.95 -4.17
CA ASN A 19 21.03 11.67 -5.22
C ASN A 19 20.14 12.08 -6.42
N LYS A 20 18.82 11.93 -6.32
CA LYS A 20 17.88 12.34 -7.36
C LYS A 20 17.22 13.68 -7.00
N LYS A 21 16.93 14.50 -8.01
CA LYS A 21 16.16 15.74 -7.83
C LYS A 21 14.68 15.41 -7.67
N ILE A 22 14.29 14.97 -6.48
CA ILE A 22 12.91 14.66 -6.11
C ILE A 22 12.58 15.52 -4.89
N GLU A 23 11.43 16.17 -4.92
CA GLU A 23 10.89 16.87 -3.76
C GLU A 23 10.23 15.85 -2.84
N PHE A 24 10.67 15.81 -1.59
CA PHE A 24 10.05 14.96 -0.56
C PHE A 24 9.00 15.77 0.19
N THR A 25 7.87 15.13 0.46
CA THR A 25 6.71 15.76 1.09
C THR A 25 6.44 15.18 2.48
N GLU A 26 5.68 15.91 3.29
CA GLU A 26 5.21 15.44 4.59
C GLU A 26 3.88 14.70 4.44
N PRO A 27 3.64 13.62 5.23
CA PRO A 27 2.37 12.91 5.22
C PRO A 27 1.17 13.81 5.49
N LYS A 28 0.13 13.67 4.69
CA LYS A 28 -1.08 14.50 4.76
C LYS A 28 -1.75 14.53 6.14
N PHE A 29 -1.73 13.41 6.86
CA PHE A 29 -2.43 13.24 8.14
C PHE A 29 -1.47 13.21 9.34
N LYS A 30 -0.43 14.04 9.32
CA LYS A 30 0.62 14.10 10.35
C LYS A 30 0.05 14.25 11.76
N ASP A 31 -0.96 15.10 11.96
CA ASP A 31 -1.55 15.31 13.29
C ASP A 31 -2.23 14.03 13.81
N LYS A 32 -2.95 13.32 12.95
CA LYS A 32 -3.57 12.04 13.31
C LYS A 32 -2.52 10.94 13.56
N THR A 33 -1.43 10.94 12.80
CA THR A 33 -0.28 10.08 13.06
C THR A 33 0.30 10.33 14.44
N ASN A 34 0.48 11.60 14.82
CA ASN A 34 1.00 11.97 16.14
C ASN A 34 0.08 11.51 17.28
N ILE A 35 -1.25 11.57 17.10
CA ILE A 35 -2.21 11.01 18.07
C ILE A 35 -1.98 9.50 18.25
N LEU A 36 -1.87 8.72 17.16
CA LEU A 36 -1.65 7.29 17.25
C LEU A 36 -0.29 6.93 17.86
N ILE A 37 0.75 7.69 17.55
CA ILE A 37 2.07 7.52 18.15
C ILE A 37 2.02 7.85 19.66
N GLY A 38 1.33 8.92 20.06
CA GLY A 38 1.12 9.24 21.49
C GLY A 38 0.48 8.07 22.23
N ILE A 39 -0.61 7.51 21.69
CA ILE A 39 -1.29 6.34 22.27
C ILE A 39 -0.35 5.12 22.38
N LEU A 40 0.45 4.87 21.33
CA LEU A 40 1.40 3.76 21.34
C LEU A 40 2.52 3.95 22.36
N LYS A 41 3.01 5.17 22.56
CA LYS A 41 4.05 5.50 23.56
C LYS A 41 3.59 5.31 25.01
N GLU A 42 2.29 5.48 25.28
CA GLU A 42 1.69 5.26 26.58
C GLU A 42 1.55 3.77 26.94
N LYS A 43 1.65 2.87 25.95
CA LYS A 43 1.54 1.43 26.18
C LYS A 43 2.80 0.84 26.81
N SER A 44 2.61 -0.04 27.77
CA SER A 44 3.68 -0.88 28.34
C SER A 44 4.16 -1.92 27.32
N LEU A 45 5.35 -2.50 27.55
CA LEU A 45 5.89 -3.57 26.72
C LEU A 45 4.93 -4.76 26.61
N SER A 46 4.27 -5.15 27.73
CA SER A 46 3.32 -6.26 27.75
C SER A 46 2.04 -5.96 26.96
N GLU A 47 1.56 -4.71 26.97
CA GLU A 47 0.41 -4.32 26.12
C GLU A 47 0.79 -4.36 24.64
N ILE A 48 1.98 -3.86 24.25
CA ILE A 48 2.47 -3.95 22.86
C ILE A 48 2.63 -5.41 22.42
N GLU A 49 3.17 -6.30 23.30
CA GLU A 49 3.23 -7.74 23.04
C GLU A 49 1.87 -8.31 22.69
N ASN A 50 0.86 -8.02 23.51
CA ASN A 50 -0.50 -8.53 23.34
C ASN A 50 -1.19 -7.96 22.09
N ILE A 51 -1.08 -6.65 21.84
CA ILE A 51 -1.71 -5.96 20.70
C ILE A 51 -1.10 -6.42 19.38
N MET A 52 0.23 -6.46 19.31
CA MET A 52 0.96 -6.73 18.07
C MET A 52 1.31 -8.21 17.89
N LYS A 53 1.07 -9.05 18.91
CA LYS A 53 1.40 -10.49 18.94
C LYS A 53 2.87 -10.74 18.59
N LEU A 54 3.75 -9.93 19.17
CA LEU A 54 5.19 -10.00 18.99
C LEU A 54 5.85 -10.64 20.21
N LYS A 55 7.03 -11.24 20.02
CA LYS A 55 7.84 -11.82 21.10
C LYS A 55 9.32 -11.58 20.86
N GLY A 56 10.10 -11.74 21.93
CA GLY A 56 11.56 -11.73 21.90
C GLY A 56 12.15 -10.44 21.33
N GLU A 57 13.18 -10.56 20.53
CA GLU A 57 13.94 -9.43 19.99
C GLU A 57 13.10 -8.49 19.14
N LEU A 58 12.16 -9.03 18.33
CA LEU A 58 11.29 -8.22 17.51
C LEU A 58 10.35 -7.34 18.34
N LEU A 59 9.84 -7.84 19.48
CA LEU A 59 9.05 -7.06 20.43
C LEU A 59 9.88 -5.92 21.01
N ASN A 60 11.07 -6.23 21.56
CA ASN A 60 11.93 -5.24 22.18
C ASN A 60 12.33 -4.13 21.21
N LYS A 61 12.68 -4.51 19.97
CA LYS A 61 13.01 -3.55 18.91
C LYS A 61 11.80 -2.67 18.56
N THR A 62 10.62 -3.28 18.37
CA THR A 62 9.39 -2.54 18.03
C THR A 62 9.02 -1.57 19.15
N TYR A 63 9.09 -2.00 20.40
CA TYR A 63 8.82 -1.15 21.56
C TYR A 63 9.80 0.04 21.63
N LYS A 64 11.09 -0.23 21.43
CA LYS A 64 12.11 0.84 21.37
C LYS A 64 11.85 1.81 20.22
N ASP A 65 11.52 1.32 19.02
CA ASP A 65 11.20 2.17 17.87
C ASP A 65 9.97 3.07 18.15
N ILE A 66 8.97 2.57 18.90
CA ILE A 66 7.81 3.37 19.34
C ILE A 66 8.25 4.47 20.32
N GLN A 67 9.04 4.13 21.36
CA GLN A 67 9.48 5.10 22.36
C GLN A 67 10.41 6.18 21.77
N ASP A 68 11.30 5.78 20.89
CA ASP A 68 12.27 6.65 20.21
C ASP A 68 11.76 7.21 18.86
N TYR A 69 10.44 7.11 18.55
CA TYR A 69 9.87 7.47 17.27
C TYR A 69 10.33 8.83 16.73
N ASP A 70 10.45 9.84 17.59
CA ASP A 70 10.84 11.19 17.19
C ASP A 70 12.28 11.25 16.66
N LYS A 71 13.15 10.34 17.11
CA LYS A 71 14.57 10.24 16.73
C LYS A 71 14.78 9.39 15.47
N LEU A 72 13.78 8.63 15.02
CA LEU A 72 13.92 7.78 13.85
C LEU A 72 14.13 8.60 12.57
N LYS A 73 14.94 8.06 11.65
CA LYS A 73 15.17 8.64 10.33
C LYS A 73 13.90 8.64 9.52
N SER A 74 13.61 9.76 8.85
CA SER A 74 12.52 9.87 7.88
C SER A 74 13.03 9.51 6.48
N ILE A 75 12.28 8.67 5.77
CA ILE A 75 12.63 8.14 4.46
C ILE A 75 11.37 8.15 3.57
N PRO A 76 11.49 8.43 2.25
CA PRO A 76 10.36 8.37 1.34
C PRO A 76 9.62 7.03 1.40
N ALA A 77 8.29 7.05 1.41
CA ALA A 77 7.44 5.87 1.58
C ALA A 77 7.80 4.75 0.60
N ILE A 78 8.01 5.08 -0.65
CA ILE A 78 8.35 4.09 -1.68
C ILE A 78 9.72 3.44 -1.46
N SER A 79 10.67 4.11 -0.81
CA SER A 79 11.97 3.55 -0.41
C SER A 79 11.88 2.75 0.88
N MET A 80 11.05 3.21 1.84
CA MET A 80 10.93 2.59 3.16
C MET A 80 10.29 1.20 3.11
N TYR A 81 9.18 1.06 2.38
CA TYR A 81 8.51 -0.24 2.28
C TYR A 81 9.31 -1.22 1.42
N TYR A 82 9.57 -2.44 1.95
CA TYR A 82 10.48 -3.41 1.32
C TYR A 82 9.96 -4.86 1.32
N GLY A 83 8.66 -5.09 1.47
CA GLY A 83 8.08 -6.44 1.38
C GLY A 83 7.94 -6.97 -0.04
N VAL A 84 7.38 -8.18 -0.16
CA VAL A 84 7.28 -8.94 -1.42
C VAL A 84 6.81 -8.10 -2.60
N SER A 85 5.75 -7.30 -2.43
CA SER A 85 5.22 -6.47 -3.53
C SER A 85 6.17 -5.32 -3.89
N PHE A 86 6.82 -4.71 -2.91
CA PHE A 86 7.74 -3.58 -3.15
C PHE A 86 9.07 -4.03 -3.77
N LYS A 87 9.54 -5.25 -3.48
CA LYS A 87 10.74 -5.84 -4.10
C LYS A 87 10.59 -6.05 -5.61
N GLU A 88 9.36 -6.10 -6.12
CA GLU A 88 9.09 -6.19 -7.55
C GLU A 88 9.16 -4.82 -8.26
N LEU A 89 9.19 -3.72 -7.52
CA LEU A 89 9.40 -2.38 -8.07
C LEU A 89 10.89 -2.19 -8.37
N LYS A 90 11.21 -1.87 -9.62
CA LYS A 90 12.60 -1.64 -10.07
C LYS A 90 12.90 -0.15 -10.03
N LEU A 91 12.88 0.41 -8.81
CA LEU A 91 12.93 1.85 -8.57
C LEU A 91 14.20 2.51 -9.11
N GLU A 92 15.32 1.78 -9.14
CA GLU A 92 16.61 2.25 -9.67
C GLU A 92 16.53 2.49 -11.17
N ASP A 93 15.68 1.74 -11.89
CA ASP A 93 15.52 1.80 -13.35
C ASP A 93 14.47 2.83 -13.79
N TYR A 94 13.83 3.57 -12.87
CA TYR A 94 12.75 4.47 -13.23
C TYR A 94 13.28 5.74 -13.90
N SER A 95 12.71 6.02 -15.08
CA SER A 95 12.90 7.28 -15.78
C SER A 95 12.19 8.44 -15.05
N GLU A 96 12.50 9.68 -15.43
CA GLU A 96 11.79 10.86 -14.90
C GLU A 96 10.26 10.74 -15.08
N LYS A 97 9.80 10.27 -16.26
CA LYS A 97 8.38 10.03 -16.52
C LYS A 97 7.76 8.96 -15.60
N SER A 98 8.55 7.91 -15.30
CA SER A 98 8.11 6.86 -14.36
C SER A 98 8.01 7.40 -12.93
N LEU A 99 8.93 8.26 -12.52
CA LEU A 99 8.89 8.91 -11.21
C LEU A 99 7.73 9.91 -11.11
N GLU A 100 7.48 10.69 -12.14
CA GLU A 100 6.32 11.59 -12.23
C GLU A 100 5.00 10.81 -12.20
N TYR A 101 4.92 9.68 -12.93
CA TYR A 101 3.74 8.81 -12.88
C TYR A 101 3.53 8.25 -11.47
N LEU A 102 4.59 7.79 -10.81
CA LEU A 102 4.57 7.26 -9.46
C LEU A 102 4.06 8.31 -8.46
N GLU A 103 4.60 9.52 -8.51
CA GLU A 103 4.21 10.65 -7.66
C GLU A 103 2.74 11.03 -7.83
N ASN A 104 2.31 11.13 -9.08
CA ASN A 104 0.96 11.58 -9.40
C ASN A 104 -0.12 10.51 -9.19
N ASN A 105 0.20 9.22 -9.18
CA ASN A 105 -0.82 8.18 -9.24
C ASN A 105 -0.83 7.24 -8.03
N LEU A 106 0.29 6.99 -7.34
CA LEU A 106 0.35 6.01 -6.28
C LEU A 106 -0.08 6.57 -4.92
N LEU A 107 -1.03 5.89 -4.28
CA LEU A 107 -1.48 6.13 -2.92
C LEU A 107 -1.20 4.86 -2.10
N ILE A 108 -0.33 4.94 -1.11
CA ILE A 108 -0.03 3.81 -0.22
C ILE A 108 -0.88 3.96 1.04
N LEU A 109 -1.79 3.02 1.27
CA LEU A 109 -2.61 3.01 2.49
C LEU A 109 -1.76 2.56 3.68
N SER A 110 -2.00 3.15 4.85
CA SER A 110 -1.21 2.89 6.04
C SER A 110 -2.08 2.94 7.31
N ALA A 111 -1.87 1.98 8.21
CA ALA A 111 -2.56 1.98 9.50
C ALA A 111 -2.12 3.14 10.41
N LEU A 112 -0.87 3.61 10.28
CA LEU A 112 -0.34 4.71 11.06
C LEU A 112 -0.55 6.08 10.39
N TYR A 113 -0.36 6.16 9.08
CA TYR A 113 -0.34 7.43 8.34
C TYR A 113 -1.63 7.70 7.53
N GLY A 114 -2.55 6.75 7.45
CA GLY A 114 -3.77 6.84 6.64
C GLY A 114 -3.48 6.63 5.16
N VAL A 115 -3.13 7.69 4.45
CA VAL A 115 -2.68 7.67 3.04
C VAL A 115 -1.34 8.36 2.94
N LEU A 116 -0.44 7.77 2.18
CA LEU A 116 0.87 8.31 1.83
C LEU A 116 0.99 8.44 0.31
N LEU A 117 1.59 9.52 -0.16
CA LEU A 117 2.14 9.63 -1.49
C LEU A 117 3.47 8.86 -1.57
N ALA A 118 3.95 8.58 -2.77
CA ALA A 118 5.18 7.82 -2.96
C ALA A 118 6.40 8.44 -2.27
N PHE A 119 6.49 9.77 -2.28
CA PHE A 119 7.64 10.52 -1.76
C PHE A 119 7.37 11.20 -0.42
N ASP A 120 6.25 10.89 0.25
CA ASP A 120 6.03 11.32 1.63
C ASP A 120 7.09 10.72 2.55
N LEU A 121 7.66 11.56 3.40
CA LEU A 121 8.64 11.15 4.40
C LEU A 121 7.96 10.47 5.58
N LEU A 122 8.25 9.21 5.79
CA LEU A 122 7.75 8.45 6.94
C LEU A 122 8.90 7.87 7.76
N LYS A 123 8.60 7.59 9.02
CA LYS A 123 9.48 6.90 9.95
C LYS A 123 9.05 5.45 10.06
N LYS A 124 10.00 4.57 10.35
CA LYS A 124 9.74 3.15 10.55
C LYS A 124 8.71 2.94 11.65
N TYR A 125 7.79 2.01 11.42
CA TYR A 125 6.73 1.67 12.36
C TYR A 125 6.25 0.23 12.16
N ARG A 126 5.44 -0.23 13.11
CA ARG A 126 4.71 -1.49 12.99
C ARG A 126 3.28 -1.31 13.50
N LEU A 127 2.33 -1.28 12.58
CA LEU A 127 0.90 -1.19 12.89
C LEU A 127 0.09 -1.78 11.73
N ASP A 128 -0.88 -2.65 12.05
CA ASP A 128 -1.85 -3.20 11.10
C ASP A 128 -3.25 -2.63 11.40
N MET A 129 -4.12 -2.59 10.40
CA MET A 129 -5.49 -2.07 10.54
C MET A 129 -6.34 -2.84 11.56
N THR A 130 -5.98 -4.09 11.85
CA THR A 130 -6.70 -4.98 12.76
C THR A 130 -6.22 -4.88 14.22
N MET A 131 -5.16 -4.11 14.49
CA MET A 131 -4.63 -3.95 15.85
C MET A 131 -5.51 -3.00 16.67
N SER A 132 -5.90 -3.43 17.87
CA SER A 132 -6.81 -2.69 18.75
C SER A 132 -6.02 -1.73 19.65
N ILE A 133 -5.56 -0.61 19.10
CA ILE A 133 -4.87 0.44 19.87
C ILE A 133 -5.80 1.57 20.31
N ILE A 134 -7.00 1.65 19.75
CA ILE A 134 -8.06 2.62 20.05
C ILE A 134 -9.42 1.94 20.10
N ASP A 135 -10.34 2.41 20.93
CA ASP A 135 -11.64 1.77 21.21
C ASP A 135 -12.49 1.51 19.96
N LYS A 136 -12.58 2.48 19.05
CA LYS A 136 -13.41 2.36 17.83
C LYS A 136 -12.68 1.68 16.67
N GLY A 137 -11.43 1.27 16.86
CA GLY A 137 -10.58 0.64 15.86
C GLY A 137 -10.11 1.59 14.76
N LEU A 138 -9.01 1.21 14.10
CA LEU A 138 -8.34 2.03 13.10
C LEU A 138 -9.16 2.25 11.82
N TYR A 139 -10.05 1.32 11.46
CA TYR A 139 -10.97 1.52 10.32
C TYR A 139 -11.88 2.74 10.53
N ASN A 140 -12.50 2.85 11.69
CA ASN A 140 -13.37 3.99 12.01
C ASN A 140 -12.57 5.29 12.14
N PHE A 141 -11.36 5.21 12.68
CA PHE A 141 -10.46 6.36 12.82
C PHE A 141 -10.09 6.98 11.48
N TRP A 142 -9.84 6.14 10.46
CA TRP A 142 -9.35 6.59 9.16
C TRP A 142 -10.42 6.77 8.09
N LYS A 143 -11.54 6.05 8.18
CA LYS A 143 -12.51 5.91 7.07
C LYS A 143 -12.95 7.23 6.48
N LYS A 144 -13.34 8.19 7.33
CA LYS A 144 -13.84 9.50 6.85
C LYS A 144 -12.74 10.27 6.11
N ASP A 145 -11.59 10.45 6.74
CA ASP A 145 -10.53 11.32 6.21
C ASP A 145 -9.92 10.78 4.93
N ILE A 146 -9.72 9.46 4.86
CA ILE A 146 -9.19 8.79 3.66
C ILE A 146 -10.16 8.94 2.50
N ASN A 147 -11.47 8.71 2.72
CA ASN A 147 -12.45 8.83 1.63
C ASN A 147 -12.64 10.27 1.18
N ASP A 148 -12.68 11.22 2.10
CA ASP A 148 -12.77 12.63 1.75
C ASP A 148 -11.54 13.08 0.97
N TYR A 149 -10.33 12.67 1.40
CA TYR A 149 -9.09 13.00 0.68
C TYR A 149 -9.08 12.40 -0.73
N ILE A 150 -9.34 11.09 -0.87
CA ILE A 150 -9.32 10.41 -2.17
C ILE A 150 -10.40 10.99 -3.09
N SER A 151 -11.61 11.27 -2.59
CA SER A 151 -12.67 11.88 -3.39
C SER A 151 -12.30 13.26 -3.91
N ASN A 152 -11.53 14.04 -3.13
CA ASN A 152 -11.11 15.38 -3.51
C ASN A 152 -9.99 15.42 -4.56
N ILE A 153 -9.16 14.36 -4.63
CA ILE A 153 -8.04 14.29 -5.59
C ILE A 153 -8.41 13.53 -6.88
N LEU A 154 -9.53 12.82 -6.89
CA LEU A 154 -10.05 12.18 -8.09
C LEU A 154 -10.78 13.21 -8.96
N SER A 155 -10.45 13.26 -10.24
CA SER A 155 -11.20 14.02 -11.22
C SER A 155 -12.58 13.39 -11.44
N LYS A 156 -13.52 14.16 -12.02
CA LYS A 156 -14.83 13.64 -12.41
C LYS A 156 -14.62 12.45 -13.38
N ASP A 157 -15.32 11.36 -13.12
CA ASP A 157 -15.26 10.12 -13.89
C ASP A 157 -13.90 9.35 -13.79
N GLU A 158 -12.98 9.82 -12.94
CA GLU A 158 -11.74 9.11 -12.66
C GLU A 158 -12.00 7.92 -11.74
N VAL A 159 -11.44 6.76 -12.11
CA VAL A 159 -11.54 5.54 -11.30
C VAL A 159 -10.32 5.35 -10.42
N LEU A 160 -10.56 4.79 -9.23
CA LEU A 160 -9.53 4.32 -8.32
C LEU A 160 -9.18 2.87 -8.62
N LEU A 161 -7.94 2.59 -9.00
CA LEU A 161 -7.48 1.23 -9.22
C LEU A 161 -7.02 0.60 -7.90
N ASN A 162 -7.61 -0.50 -7.52
CA ASN A 162 -7.25 -1.19 -6.28
C ASN A 162 -6.25 -2.33 -6.52
N LEU A 163 -5.01 -2.10 -6.12
CA LEU A 163 -3.97 -3.12 -5.96
C LEU A 163 -3.67 -3.43 -4.48
N ALA A 164 -4.44 -2.86 -3.55
CA ALA A 164 -4.30 -3.14 -2.13
C ALA A 164 -4.97 -4.47 -1.75
N SER A 165 -4.57 -5.01 -0.60
CA SER A 165 -5.23 -6.18 0.00
C SER A 165 -6.59 -5.81 0.59
N GLY A 166 -7.46 -6.81 0.81
CA GLY A 166 -8.76 -6.63 1.44
C GLY A 166 -8.69 -5.98 2.83
N GLU A 167 -7.57 -6.11 3.54
CA GLU A 167 -7.35 -5.40 4.81
C GLU A 167 -7.42 -3.88 4.62
N PHE A 168 -6.76 -3.35 3.59
CA PHE A 168 -6.68 -1.92 3.37
C PHE A 168 -7.80 -1.39 2.46
N SER A 169 -8.20 -2.14 1.43
CA SER A 169 -9.26 -1.69 0.51
C SER A 169 -10.64 -1.53 1.18
N LYS A 170 -10.88 -2.20 2.32
CA LYS A 170 -12.09 -1.98 3.16
C LYS A 170 -12.24 -0.57 3.70
N LEU A 171 -11.17 0.24 3.71
CA LEU A 171 -11.24 1.65 4.07
C LEU A 171 -12.03 2.45 3.04
N ILE A 172 -12.03 2.04 1.77
CA ILE A 172 -12.64 2.79 0.67
C ILE A 172 -14.16 2.57 0.67
N ASP A 173 -14.89 3.66 0.60
CA ASP A 173 -16.34 3.66 0.47
C ASP A 173 -16.76 3.58 -1.01
N ASN A 174 -17.04 2.38 -1.47
CA ASN A 174 -17.44 2.10 -2.86
C ASN A 174 -18.77 2.75 -3.28
N LYS A 175 -19.49 3.40 -2.35
CA LYS A 175 -20.67 4.21 -2.66
C LYS A 175 -20.30 5.63 -3.10
N LYS A 176 -19.13 6.11 -2.66
CA LYS A 176 -18.62 7.46 -2.95
C LYS A 176 -17.55 7.46 -4.03
N ILE A 177 -16.73 6.41 -4.09
CA ILE A 177 -15.54 6.32 -4.94
C ILE A 177 -15.72 5.15 -5.91
N SER A 178 -15.69 5.44 -7.20
CA SER A 178 -15.66 4.38 -8.24
C SER A 178 -14.32 3.66 -8.19
N MET A 179 -14.33 2.40 -7.74
CA MET A 179 -13.13 1.59 -7.56
C MET A 179 -13.19 0.31 -8.38
N ILE A 180 -12.11 0.00 -9.07
CA ILE A 180 -11.91 -1.24 -9.83
C ILE A 180 -10.83 -2.08 -9.14
N ASN A 181 -11.19 -3.30 -8.76
CA ASN A 181 -10.29 -4.24 -8.14
C ASN A 181 -9.46 -4.97 -9.18
N ILE A 182 -8.17 -5.14 -8.93
CA ILE A 182 -7.28 -6.02 -9.70
C ILE A 182 -6.90 -7.19 -8.82
N ASP A 183 -7.31 -8.39 -9.24
CA ASP A 183 -7.00 -9.61 -8.51
C ASP A 183 -6.23 -10.62 -9.38
N PHE A 184 -5.40 -11.42 -8.70
CA PHE A 184 -4.54 -12.43 -9.32
C PHE A 184 -4.88 -13.80 -8.76
N LYS A 185 -5.14 -14.78 -9.65
CA LYS A 185 -5.46 -16.15 -9.27
C LYS A 185 -4.62 -17.15 -10.04
N GLU A 186 -4.24 -18.20 -9.34
CA GLU A 186 -3.54 -19.35 -9.90
C GLU A 186 -4.53 -20.47 -10.20
N GLU A 187 -4.33 -21.18 -11.29
CA GLU A 187 -5.01 -22.44 -11.52
C GLU A 187 -4.46 -23.49 -10.56
N LYS A 188 -5.34 -24.12 -9.79
CA LYS A 188 -5.00 -25.22 -8.90
C LYS A 188 -6.16 -26.19 -8.86
N ASP A 189 -5.90 -27.45 -9.24
CA ASP A 189 -6.89 -28.55 -9.26
C ASP A 189 -8.14 -28.21 -10.10
N GLY A 190 -7.94 -27.60 -11.27
CA GLY A 190 -9.02 -27.22 -12.19
C GLY A 190 -9.84 -25.99 -11.76
N ALA A 191 -9.43 -25.28 -10.69
CA ALA A 191 -10.07 -24.07 -10.22
C ALA A 191 -9.06 -22.91 -10.02
N TYR A 192 -9.53 -21.66 -10.21
CA TYR A 192 -8.69 -20.48 -9.98
C TYR A 192 -8.80 -20.02 -8.52
N LYS A 193 -7.68 -20.03 -7.80
CA LYS A 193 -7.59 -19.66 -6.38
C LYS A 193 -6.56 -18.56 -6.16
N SER A 194 -6.84 -17.64 -5.23
CA SER A 194 -5.86 -16.65 -4.79
C SER A 194 -4.87 -17.27 -3.82
N VAL A 195 -3.57 -17.17 -4.14
CA VAL A 195 -2.47 -17.58 -3.26
C VAL A 195 -1.75 -16.33 -2.77
N SER A 196 -1.74 -16.11 -1.47
CA SER A 196 -1.30 -14.84 -0.85
C SER A 196 0.06 -14.37 -1.33
N THR A 197 1.08 -15.24 -1.37
CA THR A 197 2.44 -14.87 -1.79
C THR A 197 2.49 -14.51 -3.27
N TYR A 198 1.84 -15.30 -4.13
CA TYR A 198 1.80 -15.05 -5.57
C TYR A 198 1.01 -13.77 -5.89
N SER A 199 -0.14 -13.56 -5.24
CA SER A 199 -0.92 -12.33 -5.42
C SER A 199 -0.14 -11.08 -4.97
N LYS A 200 0.66 -11.15 -3.90
CA LYS A 200 1.53 -10.03 -3.48
C LYS A 200 2.60 -9.73 -4.54
N LYS A 201 3.28 -10.78 -5.03
CA LYS A 201 4.30 -10.64 -6.08
C LYS A 201 3.67 -10.05 -7.35
N ALA A 202 2.56 -10.63 -7.82
CA ALA A 202 1.86 -10.18 -9.01
C ALA A 202 1.40 -8.72 -8.93
N ARG A 203 0.87 -8.28 -7.77
CA ARG A 203 0.51 -6.86 -7.55
C ARG A 203 1.71 -5.93 -7.66
N GLY A 204 2.86 -6.32 -7.13
CA GLY A 204 4.09 -5.54 -7.26
C GLY A 204 4.57 -5.45 -8.70
N GLN A 205 4.63 -6.57 -9.41
CA GLN A 205 5.00 -6.64 -10.83
C GLN A 205 4.03 -5.81 -11.69
N PHE A 206 2.73 -5.91 -11.40
CA PHE A 206 1.70 -5.17 -12.13
C PHE A 206 1.84 -3.66 -11.90
N LEU A 207 2.03 -3.22 -10.66
CA LEU A 207 2.30 -1.82 -10.35
C LEU A 207 3.57 -1.33 -11.06
N ASN A 208 4.66 -2.12 -11.03
CA ASN A 208 5.89 -1.79 -11.75
C ASN A 208 5.67 -1.62 -13.26
N TYR A 209 4.85 -2.51 -13.85
CA TYR A 209 4.47 -2.43 -15.27
C TYR A 209 3.68 -1.14 -15.58
N LEU A 210 2.67 -0.80 -14.75
CA LEU A 210 1.89 0.42 -14.90
C LEU A 210 2.78 1.67 -14.86
N ILE A 211 3.72 1.72 -13.91
CA ILE A 211 4.64 2.85 -13.73
C ILE A 211 5.60 2.97 -14.92
N LYS A 212 6.26 1.87 -15.32
CA LYS A 212 7.25 1.91 -16.41
C LYS A 212 6.64 2.27 -17.77
N ASN A 213 5.38 1.92 -18.00
CA ASN A 213 4.68 2.16 -19.26
C ASN A 213 3.68 3.32 -19.18
N GLN A 214 3.59 4.05 -18.06
CA GLN A 214 2.68 5.18 -17.82
C GLN A 214 1.22 4.84 -18.21
N ILE A 215 0.74 3.63 -17.86
CA ILE A 215 -0.60 3.19 -18.19
C ILE A 215 -1.65 4.01 -17.44
N ALA A 216 -2.53 4.69 -18.19
CA ALA A 216 -3.46 5.65 -17.61
C ALA A 216 -4.95 5.31 -17.86
N ASN A 217 -5.25 4.24 -18.60
CA ASN A 217 -6.62 3.87 -18.95
C ASN A 217 -6.88 2.37 -18.78
N LEU A 218 -8.16 2.01 -18.60
CA LEU A 218 -8.59 0.64 -18.34
C LEU A 218 -8.44 -0.29 -19.55
N GLU A 219 -8.55 0.22 -20.76
CA GLU A 219 -8.44 -0.61 -21.95
C GLU A 219 -7.02 -1.16 -22.14
N ASP A 220 -6.02 -0.37 -21.78
CA ASP A 220 -4.64 -0.85 -21.80
C ASP A 220 -4.35 -1.79 -20.64
N ILE A 221 -4.95 -1.55 -19.45
CA ILE A 221 -4.89 -2.49 -18.32
C ILE A 221 -5.40 -3.88 -18.73
N LYS A 222 -6.53 -3.97 -19.41
CA LYS A 222 -7.13 -5.24 -19.86
C LYS A 222 -6.24 -6.04 -20.80
N LYS A 223 -5.31 -5.40 -21.51
CA LYS A 223 -4.37 -6.03 -22.45
C LYS A 223 -3.09 -6.55 -21.79
N ILE A 224 -2.83 -6.21 -20.54
CA ILE A 224 -1.59 -6.57 -19.86
C ILE A 224 -1.45 -8.08 -19.76
N LYS A 225 -0.27 -8.57 -20.15
CA LYS A 225 0.18 -9.95 -19.92
C LYS A 225 1.50 -9.88 -19.18
N LEU A 226 1.58 -10.51 -18.02
CA LEU A 226 2.73 -10.36 -17.14
C LEU A 226 2.95 -11.62 -16.29
N ASP A 227 4.14 -12.20 -16.36
CA ASP A 227 4.54 -13.39 -15.57
C ASP A 227 3.53 -14.55 -15.71
N GLY A 228 3.02 -14.77 -16.94
CA GLY A 228 2.01 -15.78 -17.26
C GLY A 228 0.57 -15.39 -16.92
N TYR A 229 0.34 -14.27 -16.22
CA TYR A 229 -1.00 -13.75 -15.99
C TYR A 229 -1.56 -13.02 -17.20
N SER A 230 -2.83 -13.26 -17.48
CA SER A 230 -3.63 -12.50 -18.44
C SER A 230 -5.06 -12.33 -17.92
N LEU A 231 -5.77 -11.33 -18.45
CA LEU A 231 -7.16 -11.08 -18.07
C LEU A 231 -8.04 -12.28 -18.40
N ASN A 232 -8.75 -12.77 -17.39
CA ASN A 232 -9.77 -13.78 -17.53
C ASN A 232 -11.15 -13.10 -17.62
N LYS A 233 -11.72 -13.05 -18.82
CA LYS A 233 -12.98 -12.36 -19.09
C LYS A 233 -14.16 -13.00 -18.39
N ASP A 234 -14.14 -14.32 -18.22
CA ASP A 234 -15.25 -15.07 -17.62
C ASP A 234 -15.35 -14.86 -16.11
N LEU A 235 -14.22 -14.53 -15.46
CA LEU A 235 -14.14 -14.26 -14.03
C LEU A 235 -14.17 -12.76 -13.70
N SER A 236 -14.09 -11.89 -14.71
CA SER A 236 -14.04 -10.43 -14.55
C SER A 236 -15.42 -9.80 -14.76
N ASP A 237 -15.63 -8.67 -14.09
CA ASP A 237 -16.81 -7.82 -14.27
C ASP A 237 -16.40 -6.33 -14.34
N GLU A 238 -17.38 -5.42 -14.29
CA GLU A 238 -17.17 -3.96 -14.37
C GLU A 238 -16.39 -3.40 -13.15
N LYS A 239 -16.38 -4.11 -12.01
CA LYS A 239 -15.76 -3.69 -10.75
C LYS A 239 -14.52 -4.49 -10.39
N SER A 240 -14.25 -5.57 -11.10
CA SER A 240 -13.16 -6.49 -10.78
C SER A 240 -12.55 -7.09 -12.04
N LEU A 241 -11.29 -6.79 -12.28
CA LEU A 241 -10.49 -7.40 -13.33
C LEU A 241 -9.65 -8.52 -12.73
N ILE A 242 -9.96 -9.76 -13.10
CA ILE A 242 -9.30 -10.96 -12.60
C ILE A 242 -8.26 -11.42 -13.61
N PHE A 243 -7.01 -11.40 -13.21
CA PHE A 243 -5.90 -11.94 -14.00
C PHE A 243 -5.60 -13.35 -13.51
N THR A 244 -5.51 -14.29 -14.43
CA THR A 244 -5.26 -15.69 -14.12
C THR A 244 -4.00 -16.20 -14.78
N ARG A 245 -3.33 -17.13 -14.11
CA ARG A 245 -2.19 -17.86 -14.61
C ARG A 245 -2.45 -19.36 -14.45
N LYS A 246 -2.14 -20.13 -15.51
CA LYS A 246 -2.09 -21.59 -15.42
C LYS A 246 -0.78 -22.00 -14.74
N ASN A 247 -0.84 -22.93 -13.79
CA ASN A 247 0.38 -23.58 -13.33
C ASN A 247 0.92 -24.45 -14.46
N SER A 248 2.14 -24.17 -14.85
CA SER A 248 2.91 -25.02 -15.78
C SER A 248 3.41 -26.26 -15.07
#